data_75a5dc844c185764c675340833b69cc9
#
_entry.id   75a5dc844c185764c675340833b69cc9
#
_cell.length_a   1.000
_cell.length_b   1.000
_cell.length_c   1.000
_cell.angle_alpha   90.00
_cell.angle_beta   90.00
_cell.angle_gamma   90.00
#
_symmetry.space_group_name_H-M   'P 1'
#
loop_
_entity.id
_entity.type
_entity.pdbx_description
1 polymer ?
#
loop_
_entity_poly.entity_id
_entity_poly.type
_entity_poly.pdbx_seq_one_letter_code
_entity_poly.pdbx_strand_id
1 'polypeptide(L)'
;MVNDQIGTPTYTIDLSRLLVDMVETEKYGYYHATNEGGYISWYEFACEIFRQAGYSTKVIPVTTEEYGQSKAPRPFNSRLDRSKLARSGFTPLPEWKDALSRYLKEIEE
;
A
#
# COMPACT_ATOMS: atom_id res chain seq x y z
N MET A 1 0.06 -4.85 -16.39
CA MET A 1 0.03 -4.06 -15.13
C MET A 1 1.21 -3.12 -15.07
N VAL A 2 0.98 -1.90 -14.63
CA VAL A 2 2.01 -0.85 -14.65
C VAL A 2 3.15 -1.18 -13.68
N ASN A 3 4.41 -1.03 -14.14
CA ASN A 3 5.60 -1.36 -13.35
C ASN A 3 6.52 -0.17 -13.07
N ASP A 4 6.17 1.03 -13.51
CA ASP A 4 6.99 2.23 -13.34
C ASP A 4 6.34 3.29 -12.42
N GLN A 5 5.26 2.96 -11.76
CA GLN A 5 4.64 3.77 -10.71
C GLN A 5 4.89 3.07 -9.37
N ILE A 6 5.65 3.72 -8.50
CA ILE A 6 6.16 3.12 -7.27
C ILE A 6 5.54 3.80 -6.04
N GLY A 7 5.09 2.99 -5.11
CA GLY A 7 4.51 3.45 -3.85
C GLY A 7 4.36 2.29 -2.88
N THR A 8 3.43 2.41 -1.93
CA THR A 8 3.13 1.33 -1.00
C THR A 8 1.62 1.23 -0.82
N PRO A 9 1.04 0.02 -0.87
CA PRO A 9 -0.39 -0.15 -0.59
C PRO A 9 -0.71 0.20 0.86
N THR A 10 -1.96 0.60 1.10
CA THR A 10 -2.45 0.92 2.44
C THR A 10 -3.75 0.18 2.70
N TYR A 11 -3.78 -0.63 3.76
CA TYR A 11 -4.99 -1.34 4.15
C TYR A 11 -5.81 -0.47 5.10
N THR A 12 -7.07 -0.27 4.78
CA THR A 12 -7.94 0.67 5.53
C THR A 12 -8.17 0.26 6.98
N ILE A 13 -8.18 -1.03 7.30
CA ILE A 13 -8.31 -1.48 8.69
C ILE A 13 -7.10 -1.03 9.51
N ASP A 14 -5.89 -1.20 8.97
CA ASP A 14 -4.66 -0.75 9.64
C ASP A 14 -4.62 0.76 9.81
N LEU A 15 -5.02 1.49 8.76
CA LEU A 15 -5.09 2.96 8.82
C LEU A 15 -6.12 3.43 9.85
N SER A 16 -7.27 2.76 9.92
CA SER A 16 -8.32 3.10 10.89
C SER A 16 -7.83 2.94 12.32
N ARG A 17 -7.07 1.88 12.61
CA ARG A 17 -6.47 1.68 13.93
C ARG A 17 -5.56 2.85 14.29
N LEU A 18 -4.72 3.26 13.34
CA LEU A 18 -3.80 4.38 13.55
C LEU A 18 -4.57 5.68 13.82
N LEU A 19 -5.65 5.93 13.06
CA LEU A 19 -6.46 7.13 13.26
C LEU A 19 -7.09 7.18 14.65
N VAL A 20 -7.56 6.03 15.16
CA VAL A 20 -8.08 5.94 16.53
C VAL A 20 -6.99 6.28 17.54
N ASP A 21 -5.77 5.73 17.36
CA ASP A 21 -4.65 6.03 18.23
C ASP A 21 -4.32 7.54 18.22
N MET A 22 -4.35 8.15 17.04
CA MET A 22 -4.03 9.57 16.87
C MET A 22 -5.04 10.50 17.53
N VAL A 23 -6.35 10.21 17.42
CA VAL A 23 -7.38 11.11 17.98
C VAL A 23 -7.38 11.10 19.51
N GLU A 24 -6.73 10.13 20.13
CA GLU A 24 -6.57 10.05 21.58
C GLU A 24 -5.37 10.87 22.09
N THR A 25 -4.62 11.50 21.18
CA THR A 25 -3.43 12.30 21.53
C THR A 25 -3.58 13.73 21.07
N GLU A 26 -2.66 14.59 21.54
CA GLU A 26 -2.54 15.98 21.10
C GLU A 26 -1.35 16.20 20.18
N LYS A 27 -0.84 15.12 19.56
CA LYS A 27 0.30 15.17 18.65
C LYS A 27 -0.16 15.56 17.24
N TYR A 28 -0.63 16.80 17.12
CA TYR A 28 -1.19 17.32 15.88
C TYR A 28 -0.13 17.50 14.78
N GLY A 29 -0.57 17.58 13.54
CA GLY A 29 0.27 17.86 12.40
C GLY A 29 -0.03 16.94 11.21
N TYR A 30 0.82 17.04 10.22
CA TYR A 30 0.73 16.21 9.01
C TYR A 30 1.57 14.97 9.20
N TYR A 31 0.99 13.82 8.84
CA TYR A 31 1.67 12.53 8.91
C TYR A 31 1.44 11.77 7.62
N HIS A 32 2.49 11.08 7.15
CA HIS A 32 2.35 10.13 6.06
C HIS A 32 2.21 8.73 6.66
N ALA A 33 1.22 7.99 6.21
CA ALA A 33 0.94 6.66 6.74
C ALA A 33 0.58 5.70 5.61
N THR A 34 1.33 4.63 5.51
CA THR A 34 1.06 3.49 4.63
C THR A 34 1.49 2.23 5.37
N ASN A 35 1.13 1.05 4.84
CA ASN A 35 1.69 -0.17 5.37
C ASN A 35 3.19 -0.21 5.12
N GLU A 36 3.92 -0.90 5.99
CA GLU A 36 5.36 -1.08 5.87
C GLU A 36 5.69 -2.16 4.82
N GLY A 37 6.96 -2.46 4.62
CA GLY A 37 7.40 -3.54 3.73
C GLY A 37 8.03 -3.07 2.43
N GLY A 38 8.43 -1.79 2.36
CA GLY A 38 9.13 -1.23 1.21
C GLY A 38 8.20 -0.67 0.14
N TYR A 39 8.81 -0.28 -0.96
CA TYR A 39 8.12 0.39 -2.06
C TYR A 39 8.01 -0.56 -3.24
N ILE A 40 6.82 -0.63 -3.86
CA ILE A 40 6.56 -1.57 -4.94
C ILE A 40 5.79 -0.91 -6.07
N SER A 41 5.83 -1.54 -7.26
CA SER A 41 5.00 -1.12 -8.39
C SER A 41 3.64 -1.81 -8.33
N TRP A 42 2.70 -1.34 -9.14
CA TRP A 42 1.42 -2.00 -9.31
C TRP A 42 1.58 -3.43 -9.86
N TYR A 43 2.59 -3.62 -10.72
CA TYR A 43 2.92 -4.95 -11.25
C TYR A 43 3.30 -5.92 -10.11
N GLU A 44 4.21 -5.49 -9.24
CA GLU A 44 4.66 -6.30 -8.11
C GLU A 44 3.49 -6.61 -7.15
N PHE A 45 2.62 -5.63 -6.91
CA PHE A 45 1.45 -5.81 -6.07
C PHE A 45 0.51 -6.86 -6.66
N ALA A 46 0.23 -6.78 -7.98
CA ALA A 46 -0.62 -7.75 -8.66
C ALA A 46 -0.03 -9.16 -8.61
N CYS A 47 1.28 -9.29 -8.79
CA CYS A 47 1.95 -10.59 -8.69
C CYS A 47 1.74 -11.22 -7.31
N GLU A 48 1.87 -10.43 -6.25
CA GLU A 48 1.70 -10.92 -4.88
C GLU A 48 0.24 -11.28 -4.60
N ILE A 49 -0.71 -10.51 -5.12
CA ILE A 49 -2.14 -10.83 -4.99
C ILE A 49 -2.44 -12.21 -5.56
N PHE A 50 -2.00 -12.46 -6.79
CA PHE A 50 -2.26 -13.75 -7.45
C PHE A 50 -1.54 -14.90 -6.76
N ARG A 51 -0.34 -14.65 -6.26
CA ARG A 51 0.41 -15.67 -5.52
C ARG A 51 -0.32 -16.08 -4.24
N GLN A 52 -0.76 -15.11 -3.44
CA GLN A 52 -1.45 -15.39 -2.18
C GLN A 52 -2.84 -15.98 -2.38
N ALA A 53 -3.53 -15.56 -3.43
CA ALA A 53 -4.86 -16.06 -3.74
C ALA A 53 -4.84 -17.43 -4.43
N GLY A 54 -3.65 -17.90 -4.82
CA GLY A 54 -3.50 -19.20 -5.45
C GLY A 54 -3.85 -19.26 -6.93
N TYR A 55 -3.89 -18.10 -7.61
CA TYR A 55 -4.15 -18.05 -9.04
C TYR A 55 -2.86 -18.17 -9.84
N SER A 56 -2.96 -18.84 -10.98
CA SER A 56 -1.84 -19.00 -11.91
C SER A 56 -1.84 -17.96 -13.04
N THR A 57 -2.68 -16.95 -12.94
CA THR A 57 -2.80 -15.89 -13.94
C THR A 57 -1.47 -15.18 -14.13
N LYS A 58 -1.06 -15.03 -15.38
CA LYS A 58 0.18 -14.34 -15.72
C LYS A 58 -0.04 -12.83 -15.71
N VAL A 59 0.82 -12.10 -14.98
CA VAL A 59 0.80 -10.64 -14.93
C VAL A 59 1.88 -10.14 -15.88
N ILE A 60 1.51 -9.25 -16.79
CA ILE A 60 2.44 -8.69 -17.78
C ILE A 60 2.83 -7.27 -17.32
N PRO A 61 4.15 -7.01 -17.08
CA PRO A 61 4.60 -5.66 -16.72
C PRO A 61 4.54 -4.74 -17.93
N VAL A 62 4.04 -3.53 -17.75
CA VAL A 62 4.01 -2.49 -18.78
C VAL A 62 4.37 -1.15 -18.17
N THR A 63 4.84 -0.22 -18.98
CA THR A 63 5.09 1.15 -18.53
C THR A 63 3.78 1.93 -18.52
N THR A 64 3.79 3.10 -17.87
CA THR A 64 2.63 3.99 -17.86
C THR A 64 2.24 4.40 -19.29
N GLU A 65 3.24 4.66 -20.13
CA GLU A 65 3.01 5.03 -21.53
C GLU A 65 2.38 3.88 -22.30
N GLU A 66 2.89 2.66 -22.14
CA GLU A 66 2.35 1.47 -22.80
C GLU A 66 0.91 1.16 -22.36
N TYR A 67 0.59 1.41 -21.10
CA TYR A 67 -0.74 1.16 -20.55
C TYR A 67 -1.78 2.07 -21.22
N GLY A 68 -1.51 3.38 -21.26
CA GLY A 68 -2.28 4.38 -22.02
C GLY A 68 -3.77 4.53 -21.71
N GLN A 69 -4.29 3.79 -20.75
CA GLN A 69 -5.74 3.72 -20.48
C GLN A 69 -6.18 4.64 -19.34
N SER A 70 -5.25 5.25 -18.63
CA SER A 70 -5.59 6.12 -17.52
C SER A 70 -5.88 7.53 -18.03
N LYS A 71 -7.03 8.11 -17.65
CA LYS A 71 -7.37 9.49 -17.96
C LYS A 71 -6.69 10.48 -17.04
N ALA A 72 -6.29 10.03 -15.84
CA ALA A 72 -5.62 10.87 -14.86
C ALA A 72 -4.11 10.66 -14.95
N PRO A 73 -3.32 11.77 -14.95
CA PRO A 73 -1.87 11.64 -14.87
C PRO A 73 -1.49 11.15 -13.47
N ARG A 74 -0.88 9.97 -13.38
CA ARG A 74 -0.44 9.39 -12.12
C ARG A 74 1.07 9.63 -11.96
N PRO A 75 1.54 9.96 -10.75
CA PRO A 75 2.97 10.14 -10.54
C PRO A 75 3.71 8.81 -10.65
N PHE A 76 4.94 8.85 -11.17
CA PHE A 76 5.81 7.67 -11.19
C PHE A 76 6.29 7.31 -9.79
N ASN A 77 6.42 8.30 -8.91
CA ASN A 77 6.90 8.11 -7.55
C ASN A 77 5.89 8.68 -6.56
N SER A 78 5.14 7.80 -5.91
CA SER A 78 4.22 8.16 -4.83
C SER A 78 4.69 7.60 -3.48
N ARG A 79 5.99 7.37 -3.33
CA ARG A 79 6.57 6.90 -2.07
C ARG A 79 6.42 7.96 -0.99
N LEU A 80 6.06 7.51 0.21
CA LEU A 80 5.89 8.39 1.36
C LEU A 80 6.91 8.01 2.44
N ASP A 81 7.50 9.02 3.07
CA ASP A 81 8.37 8.83 4.23
C ASP A 81 7.50 8.73 5.48
N ARG A 82 7.55 7.60 6.16
CA ARG A 82 6.75 7.31 7.36
C ARG A 82 7.51 7.53 8.67
N SER A 83 8.73 8.08 8.59
CA SER A 83 9.60 8.19 9.78
C SER A 83 9.00 9.06 10.88
N LYS A 84 8.23 10.10 10.54
CA LYS A 84 7.60 10.97 11.54
C LYS A 84 6.61 10.20 12.42
N LEU A 85 5.91 9.22 11.86
CA LEU A 85 4.95 8.41 12.59
C LEU A 85 5.63 7.68 13.76
N ALA A 86 6.71 6.97 13.48
CA ALA A 86 7.46 6.24 14.50
C ALA A 86 8.14 7.19 15.48
N ARG A 87 8.72 8.30 15.01
CA ARG A 87 9.35 9.30 15.86
C ARG A 87 8.38 9.95 16.85
N SER A 88 7.11 10.03 16.48
CA SER A 88 6.07 10.60 17.33
C SER A 88 5.48 9.57 18.31
N GLY A 89 5.96 8.35 18.29
CA GLY A 89 5.56 7.29 19.24
C GLY A 89 4.35 6.49 18.82
N PHE A 90 3.87 6.65 17.59
CA PHE A 90 2.78 5.83 17.05
C PHE A 90 3.32 4.50 16.56
N THR A 91 2.52 3.44 16.69
CA THR A 91 2.87 2.12 16.17
C THR A 91 2.73 2.13 14.64
N PRO A 92 3.80 1.80 13.89
CA PRO A 92 3.70 1.70 12.44
C PRO A 92 2.68 0.65 11.99
N LEU A 93 2.18 0.80 10.78
CA LEU A 93 1.28 -0.20 10.20
C LEU A 93 2.07 -1.47 9.84
N PRO A 94 1.43 -2.66 9.88
CA PRO A 94 2.11 -3.90 9.50
C PRO A 94 2.58 -3.89 8.05
N GLU A 95 3.41 -4.87 7.68
CA GLU A 95 3.86 -5.00 6.29
C GLU A 95 2.69 -5.21 5.35
N TRP A 96 2.80 -4.68 4.14
CA TRP A 96 1.71 -4.74 3.15
C TRP A 96 1.37 -6.19 2.75
N LYS A 97 2.35 -7.10 2.76
CA LYS A 97 2.10 -8.51 2.43
C LYS A 97 1.22 -9.17 3.49
N ASP A 98 1.46 -8.87 4.76
CA ASP A 98 0.63 -9.36 5.86
C ASP A 98 -0.78 -8.76 5.77
N ALA A 99 -0.87 -7.46 5.49
CA ALA A 99 -2.16 -6.78 5.31
C ALA A 99 -2.94 -7.38 4.16
N LEU A 100 -2.28 -7.68 3.04
CA LEU A 100 -2.92 -8.33 1.90
C LEU A 100 -3.45 -9.71 2.27
N SER A 101 -2.67 -10.49 3.02
CA SER A 101 -3.09 -11.81 3.49
C SER A 101 -4.36 -11.73 4.35
N ARG A 102 -4.40 -10.76 5.27
CA ARG A 102 -5.59 -10.56 6.11
C ARG A 102 -6.80 -10.12 5.30
N TYR A 103 -6.62 -9.24 4.34
CA TYR A 103 -7.69 -8.79 3.46
C TYR A 103 -8.27 -9.94 2.63
N LEU A 104 -7.41 -10.78 2.04
CA LEU A 104 -7.86 -11.91 1.25
C LEU A 104 -8.65 -12.92 2.08
N LYS A 105 -8.26 -13.15 3.32
CA LYS A 105 -9.02 -14.00 4.23
C LYS A 105 -10.40 -13.42 4.55
N GLU A 106 -10.48 -12.11 4.69
CA GLU A 106 -11.74 -11.43 5.01
C GLU A 106 -12.74 -11.55 3.86
N ILE A 107 -12.30 -11.37 2.63
CA ILE A 107 -13.21 -11.44 1.47
C ILE A 107 -13.59 -12.87 1.08
N GLU A 108 -12.88 -13.89 1.57
CA GLU A 108 -13.23 -15.29 1.33
C GLU A 108 -14.41 -15.76 2.19
N GLU A 109 -14.73 -15.01 3.21
CA GLU A 109 -15.87 -15.28 4.08
C GLU A 109 -17.15 -14.67 3.49
#